data_542e4a7b0f31a507499c32ce41ac2be5
#
_entry.id   542e4a7b0f31a507499c32ce41ac2be5
#
_cell.length_a   1.000
_cell.length_b   1.000
_cell.length_c   1.000
_cell.angle_alpha   90.00
_cell.angle_beta   90.00
_cell.angle_gamma   90.00
#
_symmetry.space_group_name_H-M   'P 1'
#
loop_
_entity.id
_entity.type
_entity.pdbx_description
1 polymer ?
#
loop_
_entity_poly.entity_id
_entity_poly.type
_entity_poly.pdbx_seq_one_letter_code
_entity_poly.pdbx_strand_id
1 'polypeptide(L)'
;MNTSIVLTILADDHPGIIQTVSSVLHKHGGSWTQSSMSSLAGQFAGILLVSVPTENSLACQQELLRLESQGLHIITHIGDQTSAAEKEHACVLDLVGNDRPGIVHDITAVLTRHNVNVRELET
;
A
#
# COMPACT_ATOMS: atom_id res chain seq x y z
N MET A 1 15.89 -13.79 -11.70
CA MET A 1 15.78 -12.36 -11.42
C MET A 1 14.36 -12.00 -11.10
N ASN A 2 14.14 -11.19 -10.11
CA ASN A 2 12.80 -10.80 -9.66
C ASN A 2 12.59 -9.31 -9.78
N THR A 3 11.35 -8.92 -10.02
CA THR A 3 10.93 -7.54 -10.07
C THR A 3 10.02 -7.25 -8.88
N SER A 4 10.28 -6.15 -8.19
CA SER A 4 9.42 -5.68 -7.11
C SER A 4 8.32 -4.80 -7.68
N ILE A 5 7.09 -5.08 -7.27
CA ILE A 5 5.92 -4.32 -7.70
C ILE A 5 5.20 -3.81 -6.46
N VAL A 6 4.89 -2.53 -6.45
CA VAL A 6 4.02 -1.95 -5.44
C VAL A 6 2.61 -1.92 -5.99
N LEU A 7 1.67 -2.52 -5.27
CA LEU A 7 0.26 -2.52 -5.62
C LEU A 7 -0.50 -1.61 -4.68
N THR A 8 -1.33 -0.77 -5.24
CA THR A 8 -2.31 -0.01 -4.45
C THR A 8 -3.69 -0.53 -4.79
N ILE A 9 -4.44 -0.94 -3.77
CA ILE A 9 -5.76 -1.55 -3.94
C ILE A 9 -6.81 -0.66 -3.29
N LEU A 10 -7.91 -0.45 -4.01
CA LEU A 10 -9.09 0.24 -3.47
C LEU A 10 -10.33 -0.50 -3.95
N ALA A 11 -11.19 -0.88 -3.02
CA ALA A 11 -12.40 -1.63 -3.34
C ALA A 11 -13.45 -1.45 -2.26
N ASP A 12 -14.71 -1.74 -2.59
CA ASP A 12 -15.73 -1.90 -1.56
C ASP A 12 -15.36 -3.11 -0.71
N ASP A 13 -15.46 -2.97 0.60
CA ASP A 13 -15.05 -4.05 1.51
C ASP A 13 -15.99 -5.24 1.38
N HIS A 14 -15.42 -6.40 1.07
CA HIS A 14 -16.16 -7.66 0.98
C HIS A 14 -15.20 -8.82 1.18
N PRO A 15 -15.72 -10.00 1.59
CA PRO A 15 -14.87 -11.17 1.73
C PRO A 15 -14.23 -11.57 0.39
N GLY A 16 -12.99 -12.03 0.44
CA GLY A 16 -12.30 -12.58 -0.71
C GLY A 16 -11.43 -11.62 -1.51
N ILE A 17 -11.38 -10.33 -1.16
CA ILE A 17 -10.52 -9.37 -1.87
C ILE A 17 -9.07 -9.85 -1.89
N ILE A 18 -8.54 -10.16 -0.73
CA ILE A 18 -7.13 -10.55 -0.59
C ILE A 18 -6.87 -11.90 -1.25
N GLN A 19 -7.82 -12.82 -1.13
CA GLN A 19 -7.68 -14.12 -1.77
C GLN A 19 -7.62 -13.99 -3.30
N THR A 20 -8.42 -13.11 -3.88
CA THR A 20 -8.40 -12.85 -5.32
C THR A 20 -7.04 -12.32 -5.76
N VAL A 21 -6.52 -11.34 -5.04
CA VAL A 21 -5.20 -10.75 -5.36
C VAL A 21 -4.10 -11.77 -5.18
N SER A 22 -4.11 -12.51 -4.06
CA SER A 22 -3.07 -13.50 -3.80
C SER A 22 -3.09 -14.65 -4.79
N SER A 23 -4.27 -15.02 -5.31
CA SER A 23 -4.37 -16.04 -6.34
C SER A 23 -3.68 -15.62 -7.64
N VAL A 24 -3.86 -14.36 -8.04
CA VAL A 24 -3.17 -13.84 -9.23
C VAL A 24 -1.66 -13.84 -9.01
N LEU A 25 -1.20 -13.37 -7.85
CA LEU A 25 0.22 -13.35 -7.54
C LEU A 25 0.81 -14.76 -7.53
N HIS A 26 0.13 -15.71 -6.91
CA HIS A 26 0.59 -17.08 -6.85
C HIS A 26 0.70 -17.71 -8.24
N LYS A 27 -0.27 -17.43 -9.11
CA LYS A 27 -0.28 -17.94 -10.48
C LYS A 27 0.95 -17.49 -11.27
N HIS A 28 1.46 -16.31 -10.98
CA HIS A 28 2.62 -15.75 -11.67
C HIS A 28 3.94 -15.96 -10.91
N GLY A 29 3.92 -16.80 -9.88
CA GLY A 29 5.12 -17.09 -9.09
C GLY A 29 5.53 -15.97 -8.15
N GLY A 30 4.59 -15.08 -7.82
CA GLY A 30 4.87 -13.94 -6.97
C GLY A 30 4.94 -14.29 -5.50
N SER A 31 5.72 -13.51 -4.78
CA SER A 31 5.84 -13.59 -3.33
C SER A 31 5.35 -12.31 -2.70
N TRP A 32 4.52 -12.44 -1.70
CA TRP A 32 4.00 -11.32 -0.90
C TRP A 32 5.06 -10.96 0.14
N THR A 33 5.62 -9.78 0.04
CA THR A 33 6.74 -9.38 0.88
C THR A 33 6.30 -8.56 2.08
N GLN A 34 5.47 -7.54 1.83
CA GLN A 34 5.06 -6.59 2.86
C GLN A 34 3.74 -5.96 2.47
N SER A 35 2.93 -5.59 3.43
CA SER A 35 1.66 -4.93 3.14
C SER A 35 1.17 -4.10 4.31
N SER A 36 0.34 -3.13 3.99
CA SER A 36 -0.41 -2.34 4.95
C SER A 36 -1.79 -2.11 4.38
N MET A 37 -2.81 -2.61 5.06
CA MET A 37 -4.18 -2.61 4.56
C MET A 37 -5.15 -2.24 5.66
N SER A 38 -6.26 -1.61 5.29
CA SER A 38 -7.25 -1.16 6.24
C SER A 38 -8.62 -1.09 5.59
N SER A 39 -9.66 -1.26 6.41
CA SER A 39 -11.05 -1.06 6.00
C SER A 39 -11.63 0.07 6.81
N LEU A 40 -12.29 1.00 6.13
CA LEU A 40 -12.84 2.19 6.76
C LEU A 40 -14.10 2.62 6.02
N ALA A 41 -15.19 2.80 6.76
CA ALA A 41 -16.45 3.25 6.19
C ALA A 41 -16.93 2.42 5.00
N GLY A 42 -16.72 1.09 5.07
CA GLY A 42 -17.11 0.18 4.00
C GLY A 42 -16.18 0.14 2.81
N GLN A 43 -15.06 0.86 2.88
CA GLN A 43 -14.05 0.85 1.82
C GLN A 43 -12.80 0.13 2.30
N PHE A 44 -12.25 -0.71 1.45
CA PHE A 44 -10.99 -1.41 1.68
C PHE A 44 -9.89 -0.74 0.86
N ALA A 45 -8.77 -0.44 1.51
CA ALA A 45 -7.62 0.15 0.83
C ALA A 45 -6.33 -0.47 1.35
N GLY A 46 -5.35 -0.60 0.47
CA GLY A 46 -4.08 -1.18 0.88
C GLY A 46 -2.95 -0.94 -0.08
N ILE A 47 -1.75 -1.09 0.44
CA ILE A 47 -0.50 -1.04 -0.31
C ILE A 47 0.23 -2.35 -0.07
N LEU A 48 0.67 -3.00 -1.14
CA LEU A 48 1.39 -4.26 -1.07
C LEU A 48 2.70 -4.16 -1.82
N LEU A 49 3.73 -4.73 -1.24
CA LEU A 49 4.99 -4.94 -1.95
C LEU A 49 5.10 -6.42 -2.27
N VAL A 50 5.22 -6.73 -3.54
CA VAL A 50 5.34 -8.11 -4.00
C VAL A 50 6.56 -8.26 -4.88
N SER A 51 7.08 -9.47 -4.95
CA SER A 51 8.21 -9.82 -5.80
C SER A 51 7.76 -10.90 -6.78
N VAL A 52 7.93 -10.68 -8.07
CA VAL A 52 7.58 -11.66 -9.10
C VAL A 52 8.76 -11.89 -10.00
N PRO A 53 8.90 -13.10 -10.59
CA PRO A 53 9.91 -13.30 -11.62
C PRO A 53 9.76 -12.25 -12.71
N THR A 54 10.87 -11.69 -13.15
CA THR A 54 10.86 -10.58 -14.11
C THR A 54 10.13 -10.93 -15.40
N GLU A 55 10.28 -12.16 -15.85
CA GLU A 55 9.59 -12.63 -17.06
C GLU A 55 8.07 -12.68 -16.91
N ASN A 56 7.56 -12.73 -15.67
CA ASN A 56 6.13 -12.77 -15.40
C ASN A 56 5.56 -11.42 -15.00
N SER A 57 6.41 -10.42 -14.83
CA SER A 57 6.01 -9.13 -14.28
C SER A 57 4.90 -8.45 -15.07
N LEU A 58 5.08 -8.36 -16.39
CA LEU A 58 4.09 -7.69 -17.24
C LEU A 58 2.76 -8.43 -17.26
N ALA A 59 2.79 -9.75 -17.41
CA ALA A 59 1.57 -10.55 -17.41
C ALA A 59 0.85 -10.45 -16.06
N CYS A 60 1.59 -10.45 -14.97
CA CYS A 60 1.03 -10.29 -13.64
C CYS A 60 0.32 -8.94 -13.50
N GLN A 61 0.97 -7.86 -13.91
CA GLN A 61 0.39 -6.53 -13.84
C GLN A 61 -0.88 -6.43 -14.68
N GLN A 62 -0.88 -7.01 -15.88
CA GLN A 62 -2.04 -6.99 -16.76
C GLN A 62 -3.22 -7.74 -16.15
N GLU A 63 -2.97 -8.88 -15.55
CA GLU A 63 -4.02 -9.65 -14.91
C GLU A 63 -4.59 -8.94 -13.68
N LEU A 64 -3.72 -8.30 -12.89
CA LEU A 64 -4.18 -7.49 -11.75
C LEU A 64 -5.07 -6.34 -12.19
N LEU A 65 -4.72 -5.66 -13.28
CA LEU A 65 -5.53 -4.56 -13.79
C LEU A 65 -6.91 -5.03 -14.28
N ARG A 66 -7.01 -6.26 -14.76
CA ARG A 66 -8.30 -6.82 -15.19
C ARG A 66 -9.27 -7.05 -14.04
N LEU A 67 -8.78 -7.07 -12.81
CA LEU A 67 -9.65 -7.22 -11.64
C LEU A 67 -10.55 -6.00 -11.44
N GLU A 68 -10.32 -4.91 -12.15
CA GLU A 68 -11.20 -3.76 -12.11
C GLU A 68 -12.63 -4.13 -12.49
N SER A 69 -12.81 -5.07 -13.40
CA SER A 69 -14.14 -5.57 -13.78
C SER A 69 -14.86 -6.25 -12.61
N GLN A 70 -14.13 -6.64 -11.57
CA GLN A 70 -14.68 -7.25 -10.36
C GLN A 70 -14.78 -6.24 -9.21
N GLY A 71 -14.56 -4.96 -9.49
CA GLY A 71 -14.66 -3.90 -8.50
C GLY A 71 -13.37 -3.64 -7.72
N LEU A 72 -12.27 -4.24 -8.11
CA LEU A 72 -10.97 -4.01 -7.48
C LEU A 72 -10.17 -3.01 -8.31
N HIS A 73 -9.99 -1.82 -7.78
CA HIS A 73 -9.15 -0.81 -8.44
C HIS A 73 -7.72 -1.03 -7.98
N ILE A 74 -6.88 -1.48 -8.89
CA ILE A 74 -5.48 -1.80 -8.58
C ILE A 74 -4.57 -0.95 -9.45
N ILE A 75 -3.66 -0.25 -8.81
CA ILE A 75 -2.61 0.52 -9.49
C ILE A 75 -1.30 -0.19 -9.20
N THR A 76 -0.53 -0.43 -10.25
CA THR A 76 0.76 -1.09 -10.13
C THR A 76 1.89 -0.11 -10.39
N HIS A 77 2.96 -0.25 -9.65
CA HIS A 77 4.15 0.58 -9.79
C HIS A 77 5.37 -0.29 -9.56
N ILE A 78 6.37 -0.17 -10.41
CA ILE A 78 7.61 -0.92 -10.20
C ILE A 78 8.34 -0.29 -9.02
N GLY A 79 8.53 -1.09 -7.99
CA GLY A 79 9.17 -0.64 -6.77
C GLY A 79 10.68 -0.57 -6.91
N ASP A 80 11.27 0.41 -6.24
CA ASP A 80 12.72 0.53 -6.14
C ASP A 80 13.14 0.07 -4.75
N GLN A 81 13.82 -1.07 -4.69
CA GLN A 81 14.28 -1.64 -3.42
C GLN A 81 15.52 -0.94 -2.87
N THR A 82 16.18 -0.16 -3.70
CA THR A 82 17.37 0.57 -3.26
C THR A 82 17.02 1.93 -2.67
N SER A 83 15.74 2.15 -2.40
CA SER A 83 15.29 3.42 -1.88
C SER A 83 16.00 3.76 -0.56
N ALA A 84 16.00 5.04 -0.25
CA ALA A 84 16.67 5.62 0.90
C ALA A 84 16.12 5.12 2.25
N ALA A 85 15.29 4.09 2.28
CA ALA A 85 14.73 3.51 3.49
C ALA A 85 15.80 3.13 4.50
N GLU A 86 16.99 2.78 4.03
CA GLU A 86 18.11 2.44 4.90
C GLU A 86 18.62 3.60 5.73
N LYS A 87 18.30 4.82 5.34
CA LYS A 87 18.78 6.03 6.01
C LYS A 87 17.71 6.73 6.83
N GLU A 88 16.50 6.21 6.82
CA GLU A 88 15.40 6.82 7.55
C GLU A 88 15.25 6.18 8.92
N HIS A 89 15.10 7.03 9.92
CA HIS A 89 14.71 6.60 11.26
C HIS A 89 13.22 6.80 11.40
N ALA A 90 12.50 5.70 11.64
CA ALA A 90 11.07 5.75 11.84
C ALA A 90 10.75 5.86 13.34
N CYS A 91 9.84 6.76 13.66
CA CYS A 91 9.34 6.96 15.00
C CYS A 91 7.82 6.86 14.99
N VAL A 92 7.26 6.43 16.12
CA VAL A 92 5.82 6.46 16.34
C VAL A 92 5.51 7.63 17.27
N LEU A 93 4.59 8.49 16.85
CA LEU A 93 4.13 9.60 17.66
C LEU A 93 2.68 9.37 18.06
N ASP A 94 2.45 9.20 19.35
CA ASP A 94 1.10 9.08 19.90
C ASP A 94 0.68 10.42 20.48
N LEU A 95 -0.47 10.90 20.02
CA LEU A 95 -1.03 12.15 20.50
C LEU A 95 -2.42 11.91 21.07
N VAL A 96 -2.62 12.39 22.27
CA VAL A 96 -3.90 12.31 22.96
C VAL A 96 -4.37 13.73 23.22
N GLY A 97 -5.57 14.03 22.79
CA GLY A 97 -6.15 15.35 22.99
C GLY A 97 -7.59 15.39 22.53
N ASN A 98 -8.22 16.53 22.72
CA ASN A 98 -9.57 16.72 22.24
C ASN A 98 -9.59 16.77 20.72
N ASP A 99 -10.49 16.02 20.13
CA ASP A 99 -10.70 16.06 18.69
C ASP A 99 -11.29 17.42 18.32
N ARG A 100 -10.68 18.08 17.33
CA ARG A 100 -11.14 19.36 16.81
C ARG A 100 -10.78 19.50 15.33
N PRO A 101 -11.56 20.32 14.59
CA PRO A 101 -11.20 20.57 13.20
C PRO A 101 -9.79 21.15 13.07
N GLY A 102 -9.03 20.65 12.12
CA GLY A 102 -7.68 21.14 11.82
C GLY A 102 -6.58 20.58 12.69
N ILE A 103 -6.85 19.66 13.60
CA ILE A 103 -5.80 19.12 14.47
C ILE A 103 -4.71 18.40 13.68
N VAL A 104 -5.11 17.59 12.69
CA VAL A 104 -4.13 16.88 11.84
C VAL A 104 -3.30 17.87 11.04
N HIS A 105 -3.95 18.90 10.51
CA HIS A 105 -3.25 19.94 9.75
C HIS A 105 -2.20 20.65 10.60
N ASP A 106 -2.56 21.02 11.82
CA ASP A 106 -1.65 21.72 12.72
C ASP A 106 -0.43 20.86 13.08
N ILE A 107 -0.68 19.59 13.39
CA ILE A 107 0.38 18.64 13.75
C ILE A 107 1.31 18.39 12.56
N THR A 108 0.75 18.13 11.39
CA THR A 108 1.57 17.85 10.21
C THR A 108 2.34 19.07 9.75
N ALA A 109 1.80 20.27 9.95
CA ALA A 109 2.54 21.51 9.64
C ALA A 109 3.81 21.63 10.49
N VAL A 110 3.71 21.28 11.78
CA VAL A 110 4.90 21.28 12.66
C VAL A 110 5.90 20.24 12.19
N LEU A 111 5.45 19.02 11.89
CA LEU A 111 6.34 17.94 11.45
C LEU A 111 7.04 18.31 10.15
N THR A 112 6.32 18.92 9.22
CA THR A 112 6.90 19.34 7.94
C THR A 112 8.00 20.40 8.13
N ARG A 113 7.79 21.34 9.06
CA ARG A 113 8.80 22.35 9.35
C ARG A 113 10.10 21.74 9.88
N HIS A 114 10.01 20.57 10.50
CA HIS A 114 11.18 19.83 11.00
C HIS A 114 11.63 18.76 10.03
N ASN A 115 11.16 18.80 8.79
CA ASN A 115 11.52 17.85 7.73
C ASN A 115 11.17 16.40 8.10
N VAL A 116 10.06 16.22 8.80
CA VAL A 116 9.56 14.90 9.18
C VAL A 116 8.43 14.52 8.23
N ASN A 117 8.56 13.35 7.62
CA ASN A 117 7.54 12.81 6.73
C ASN A 117 6.59 11.90 7.50
N VAL A 118 5.30 12.06 7.26
CA VAL A 118 4.28 11.17 7.83
C VAL A 118 4.11 9.97 6.90
N ARG A 119 4.49 8.80 7.37
CA ARG A 119 4.41 7.56 6.59
C ARG A 119 3.11 6.82 6.84
N GLU A 120 2.58 6.94 8.04
CA GLU A 120 1.36 6.27 8.44
C GLU A 120 0.64 7.14 9.47
N LEU A 121 -0.65 7.31 9.29
CA LEU A 121 -1.49 8.08 10.20
C LEU A 121 -2.72 7.26 10.56
N GLU A 122 -2.96 7.10 11.83
CA GLU A 122 -4.11 6.40 12.35
C GLU A 122 -4.87 7.32 13.31
N THR A 123 -6.14 7.49 13.06
CA THR A 123 -6.97 8.37 13.89
C THR A 123 -8.16 7.66 14.51
#